data_60c4c6fcde54eac647e6c3441b9cf9e5
#
_entry.id   60c4c6fcde54eac647e6c3441b9cf9e5
#
_cell.length_a   1.000
_cell.length_b   1.000
_cell.length_c   1.000
_cell.angle_alpha   90.00
_cell.angle_beta   90.00
_cell.angle_gamma   90.00
#
_symmetry.space_group_name_H-M   'P 1'
#
loop_
_entity.id
_entity.type
_entity.pdbx_description
1 polymer ?
#
loop_
_entity_poly.entity_id
_entity_poly.type
_entity_poly.pdbx_seq_one_letter_code
_entity_poly.pdbx_strand_id
1 'polypeptide(L)'
;MASPRSRALAGALATSGLVASALAQSSSSLSFKVSESAPSDISQTVDLSFGGFGIEPSNLFAYTGQDEPNLLSITLLENLGNYTGKPPHIRLGGNTQDYMIYDESQNKWAQITNPDSTGDGNIAWDNMLIGPRYFEAANRFPTGTPFTWGLNLAYNDNDYIDKIVDMANQIIDRCDNLDIVSFEIGNEPDLYSSNGFRNGTWVSSVYSEEWHERAAAVYERVLEPAGLPTTFFEAGGTSHTSGTTFEIEEMDKSGVDSKFNGVEYLSSWNQHCYSYFVDVTEGQALTMDLIMSFDYVESQFADWITQIEQSQKTGFPYALREMGMVGPLGVANISDTFSGALYTLNFLLWAASLNMTSVQFHMTANSFTSAWQPGTNSIGGPHVRPIYYGHAAFNEIIGPTCAAQIYQDTLSNVPSGYSEFVRAYSIYQSGSLQSITVINGKVANTTEADKANVTVSVSLPTSLAGKTVHLARLTNEGSDAKFNTTWNGVSFEQDSVGTQTQVDDTEETATVGDDGTLSFSVRDSQAVVANLESRLGDGLKPDETACAAQASRSPGTHRSTAGSASKSSSSSSATRSPALATLSTGVLVTCLVPFVSLITGFFLF
;
A
#
# COMPACT_ATOMS: atom_id res chain seq x y z
N MET A 1 21.47 -94.19 -10.82
CA MET A 1 20.94 -94.93 -11.98
C MET A 1 19.97 -93.99 -12.74
N ALA A 2 20.25 -93.88 -14.04
CA ALA A 2 19.40 -93.38 -15.10
C ALA A 2 19.04 -91.88 -15.17
N SER A 3 19.79 -91.15 -16.00
CA SER A 3 19.32 -90.18 -16.99
C SER A 3 18.38 -90.92 -18.01
N PRO A 4 17.62 -90.31 -18.92
CA PRO A 4 17.66 -88.97 -19.55
C PRO A 4 16.33 -88.40 -20.01
N ARG A 5 16.27 -87.21 -20.55
CA ARG A 5 16.00 -86.80 -21.95
C ARG A 5 15.47 -85.38 -22.08
N SER A 6 16.20 -84.65 -22.84
CA SER A 6 15.91 -83.37 -23.47
C SER A 6 14.64 -83.37 -24.32
N ARG A 7 13.86 -82.30 -24.27
CA ARG A 7 13.03 -81.80 -25.41
C ARG A 7 13.12 -80.27 -25.43
N ALA A 8 13.66 -79.75 -26.46
CA ALA A 8 13.60 -78.35 -26.86
C ALA A 8 12.16 -78.01 -27.31
N LEU A 9 11.65 -76.88 -26.84
CA LEU A 9 10.53 -76.22 -27.46
C LEU A 9 10.90 -74.76 -27.70
N ALA A 10 10.92 -74.42 -28.97
CA ALA A 10 11.02 -73.04 -29.43
C ALA A 10 9.77 -72.29 -29.05
N GLY A 11 9.95 -71.20 -28.29
CA GLY A 11 8.87 -70.27 -27.95
C GLY A 11 9.20 -68.91 -28.57
N ALA A 12 8.32 -68.45 -29.42
CA ALA A 12 8.39 -67.17 -30.12
C ALA A 12 8.42 -65.98 -29.14
N LEU A 13 9.39 -65.08 -29.29
CA LEU A 13 9.36 -63.76 -28.66
C LEU A 13 8.27 -62.91 -29.35
N ALA A 14 7.19 -62.68 -28.66
CA ALA A 14 6.24 -61.61 -28.97
C ALA A 14 6.78 -60.34 -28.30
N THR A 15 7.39 -59.47 -29.07
CA THR A 15 7.70 -58.08 -28.66
C THR A 15 6.42 -57.27 -28.63
N SER A 16 5.75 -57.19 -27.47
CA SER A 16 4.72 -56.20 -27.20
C SER A 16 5.37 -54.82 -27.04
N GLY A 17 5.35 -54.06 -28.14
CA GLY A 17 5.67 -52.65 -28.11
C GLY A 17 4.65 -51.90 -27.21
N LEU A 18 5.06 -51.48 -26.03
CA LEU A 18 4.35 -50.45 -25.26
C LEU A 18 4.50 -49.13 -26.03
N VAL A 19 3.47 -48.77 -26.79
CA VAL A 19 3.26 -47.40 -27.25
C VAL A 19 2.84 -46.62 -26.02
N ALA A 20 3.82 -45.97 -25.37
CA ALA A 20 3.52 -44.92 -24.42
C ALA A 20 2.88 -43.76 -25.20
N SER A 21 1.55 -43.70 -25.20
CA SER A 21 0.82 -42.50 -25.60
C SER A 21 1.17 -41.43 -24.57
N ALA A 22 2.18 -40.61 -24.88
CA ALA A 22 2.32 -39.34 -24.24
C ALA A 22 1.07 -38.52 -24.61
N LEU A 23 0.09 -38.54 -23.73
CA LEU A 23 -0.93 -37.49 -23.71
C LEU A 23 -0.17 -36.20 -23.54
N ALA A 24 0.05 -35.48 -24.63
CA ALA A 24 0.40 -34.08 -24.56
C ALA A 24 -0.75 -33.41 -23.80
N GLN A 25 -0.55 -33.21 -22.51
CA GLN A 25 -1.35 -32.30 -21.72
C GLN A 25 -1.19 -30.96 -22.43
N SER A 26 -2.21 -30.52 -23.16
CA SER A 26 -2.24 -29.16 -23.67
C SER A 26 -2.16 -28.26 -22.45
N SER A 27 -0.98 -27.78 -22.14
CA SER A 27 -0.81 -26.75 -21.13
C SER A 27 -1.56 -25.55 -21.65
N SER A 28 -2.77 -25.32 -21.12
CA SER A 28 -3.50 -24.10 -21.37
C SER A 28 -2.61 -22.97 -20.84
N SER A 29 -2.05 -22.19 -21.74
CA SER A 29 -1.28 -21.02 -21.37
C SER A 29 -2.23 -19.87 -21.11
N LEU A 30 -2.10 -19.23 -19.95
CA LEU A 30 -2.65 -17.92 -19.69
C LEU A 30 -2.19 -16.96 -20.79
N SER A 31 -3.09 -16.18 -21.36
CA SER A 31 -2.70 -15.24 -22.43
C SER A 31 -3.35 -13.88 -22.28
N PHE A 32 -2.66 -12.85 -22.77
CA PHE A 32 -3.19 -11.49 -22.89
C PHE A 32 -2.40 -10.71 -23.93
N LYS A 33 -2.90 -9.53 -24.31
CA LYS A 33 -2.31 -8.69 -25.33
C LYS A 33 -1.90 -7.35 -24.74
N VAL A 34 -0.68 -6.92 -25.03
CA VAL A 34 -0.11 -5.65 -24.56
C VAL A 34 0.27 -4.77 -25.75
N SER A 35 -0.03 -3.49 -25.65
CA SER A 35 0.35 -2.47 -26.64
C SER A 35 1.72 -1.88 -26.33
N GLU A 36 2.47 -1.46 -27.34
CA GLU A 36 3.74 -0.74 -27.17
C GLU A 36 3.54 0.66 -26.59
N SER A 37 2.43 1.31 -26.95
CA SER A 37 2.04 2.61 -26.42
C SER A 37 0.94 2.47 -25.37
N ALA A 38 0.97 3.33 -24.37
CA ALA A 38 0.01 3.36 -23.28
C ALA A 38 -1.44 3.45 -23.79
N PRO A 39 -2.38 2.63 -23.25
CA PRO A 39 -3.80 2.76 -23.52
C PRO A 39 -4.35 4.12 -23.10
N SER A 40 -5.47 4.54 -23.69
CA SER A 40 -6.08 5.83 -23.37
C SER A 40 -6.73 5.91 -21.98
N ASP A 41 -7.03 4.78 -21.40
CA ASP A 41 -7.63 4.57 -20.08
C ASP A 41 -6.62 4.12 -19.00
N ILE A 42 -5.32 4.32 -19.30
CA ILE A 42 -4.24 4.05 -18.34
C ILE A 42 -4.31 4.99 -17.14
N SER A 43 -3.74 4.58 -16.02
CA SER A 43 -3.64 5.37 -14.80
C SER A 43 -2.96 6.74 -15.03
N GLN A 44 -3.18 7.66 -14.09
CA GLN A 44 -2.30 8.82 -13.94
C GLN A 44 -0.86 8.36 -13.62
N THR A 45 0.11 9.27 -13.72
CA THR A 45 1.48 8.98 -13.30
C THR A 45 1.55 8.72 -11.80
N VAL A 46 2.21 7.60 -11.44
CA VAL A 46 2.38 7.14 -10.06
C VAL A 46 3.40 8.01 -9.33
N ASP A 47 3.08 8.46 -8.12
CA ASP A 47 4.02 9.21 -7.28
C ASP A 47 5.18 8.30 -6.84
N LEU A 48 6.39 8.86 -6.76
CA LEU A 48 7.59 8.12 -6.35
C LEU A 48 7.51 7.58 -4.92
N SER A 49 6.67 8.17 -4.07
CA SER A 49 6.42 7.78 -2.68
C SER A 49 5.08 7.06 -2.47
N PHE A 50 4.45 6.57 -3.55
CA PHE A 50 3.09 6.02 -3.58
C PHE A 50 2.84 4.92 -2.54
N GLY A 51 3.73 3.92 -2.49
CA GLY A 51 3.63 2.77 -1.57
C GLY A 51 4.30 3.07 -0.24
N GLY A 52 3.59 3.69 0.69
CA GLY A 52 4.11 4.15 1.97
C GLY A 52 3.61 3.36 3.18
N PHE A 53 3.80 3.94 4.36
CA PHE A 53 3.44 3.32 5.63
C PHE A 53 2.66 4.28 6.52
N GLY A 54 1.58 3.76 7.14
CA GLY A 54 0.90 4.39 8.25
C GLY A 54 1.54 3.92 9.56
N ILE A 55 1.98 4.82 10.41
CA ILE A 55 2.54 4.46 11.71
C ILE A 55 1.60 4.94 12.80
N GLU A 56 1.14 4.02 13.65
CA GLU A 56 0.37 4.35 14.83
C GLU A 56 1.16 5.31 15.72
N PRO A 57 0.65 6.51 16.07
CA PRO A 57 1.42 7.53 16.77
C PRO A 57 2.03 7.06 18.08
N SER A 58 1.34 6.20 18.85
CA SER A 58 1.89 5.61 20.08
C SER A 58 3.09 4.70 19.84
N ASN A 59 3.35 4.30 18.60
CA ASN A 59 4.45 3.41 18.23
C ASN A 59 5.63 4.15 17.58
N LEU A 60 5.61 5.49 17.45
CA LEU A 60 6.67 6.25 16.80
C LEU A 60 8.05 5.89 17.32
N PHE A 61 8.24 5.87 18.65
CA PHE A 61 9.53 5.55 19.27
C PHE A 61 9.99 4.11 19.02
N ALA A 62 9.08 3.18 18.77
CA ALA A 62 9.47 1.82 18.39
C ALA A 62 10.13 1.80 17.00
N TYR A 63 9.61 2.59 16.07
CA TYR A 63 10.10 2.67 14.69
C TYR A 63 11.30 3.60 14.52
N THR A 64 11.39 4.68 15.28
CA THR A 64 12.47 5.67 15.13
C THR A 64 13.55 5.57 16.18
N GLY A 65 13.33 4.79 17.24
CA GLY A 65 14.21 4.67 18.39
C GLY A 65 13.95 5.74 19.47
N GLN A 66 14.54 5.53 20.63
CA GLN A 66 14.49 6.44 21.79
C GLN A 66 15.80 7.23 21.91
N ASP A 67 16.66 6.91 22.87
CA ASP A 67 17.99 7.58 23.01
C ASP A 67 18.86 7.36 21.76
N GLU A 68 18.78 6.17 21.15
CA GLU A 68 19.48 5.84 19.90
C GLU A 68 18.48 5.62 18.74
N PRO A 69 18.86 5.98 17.51
CA PRO A 69 18.04 5.73 16.33
C PRO A 69 17.80 4.24 16.07
N ASN A 70 16.61 3.90 15.57
CA ASN A 70 16.32 2.55 15.09
C ASN A 70 16.85 2.36 13.66
N LEU A 71 18.08 1.86 13.56
CA LEU A 71 18.77 1.71 12.28
C LEU A 71 18.05 0.76 11.31
N LEU A 72 17.36 -0.29 11.82
CA LEU A 72 16.58 -1.18 10.97
C LEU A 72 15.51 -0.42 10.19
N SER A 73 14.69 0.36 10.88
CA SER A 73 13.62 1.14 10.22
C SER A 73 14.16 2.17 9.24
N ILE A 74 15.21 2.90 9.65
CA ILE A 74 15.81 3.95 8.81
C ILE A 74 16.39 3.34 7.53
N THR A 75 17.21 2.28 7.64
CA THR A 75 17.83 1.62 6.48
C THR A 75 16.77 1.03 5.54
N LEU A 76 15.72 0.41 6.08
CA LEU A 76 14.64 -0.13 5.24
C LEU A 76 13.92 0.96 4.44
N LEU A 77 13.67 2.12 5.03
CA LEU A 77 13.05 3.24 4.32
C LEU A 77 14.00 3.86 3.29
N GLU A 78 15.30 3.98 3.61
CA GLU A 78 16.33 4.43 2.66
C GLU A 78 16.45 3.47 1.46
N ASN A 79 16.43 2.16 1.69
CA ASN A 79 16.46 1.16 0.62
C ASN A 79 15.30 1.34 -0.36
N LEU A 80 14.07 1.58 0.14
CA LEU A 80 12.92 1.85 -0.72
C LEU A 80 13.08 3.16 -1.50
N GLY A 81 13.60 4.19 -0.82
CA GLY A 81 13.89 5.47 -1.46
C GLY A 81 14.97 5.39 -2.56
N ASN A 82 15.92 4.46 -2.44
CA ASN A 82 16.95 4.25 -3.45
C ASN A 82 16.40 3.74 -4.79
N TYR A 83 15.28 3.01 -4.81
CA TYR A 83 14.64 2.56 -6.05
C TYR A 83 13.96 3.69 -6.82
N THR A 84 13.32 4.62 -6.11
CA THR A 84 12.51 5.68 -6.73
C THR A 84 13.17 7.05 -6.72
N GLY A 85 14.23 7.23 -5.92
CA GLY A 85 14.86 8.53 -5.70
C GLY A 85 14.12 9.40 -4.65
N LYS A 86 13.06 8.88 -4.01
CA LYS A 86 12.29 9.56 -2.96
C LYS A 86 11.87 8.56 -1.88
N PRO A 87 11.98 8.89 -0.58
CA PRO A 87 11.50 8.02 0.49
C PRO A 87 9.99 7.72 0.37
N PRO A 88 9.52 6.56 0.87
CA PRO A 88 8.09 6.27 0.94
C PRO A 88 7.34 7.31 1.78
N HIS A 89 6.09 7.59 1.43
CA HIS A 89 5.23 8.49 2.19
C HIS A 89 4.89 7.89 3.56
N ILE A 90 5.09 8.64 4.63
CA ILE A 90 4.72 8.25 5.99
C ILE A 90 3.46 9.01 6.42
N ARG A 91 2.46 8.30 6.88
CA ARG A 91 1.36 8.85 7.64
C ARG A 91 1.59 8.53 9.11
N LEU A 92 1.81 9.53 9.95
CA LEU A 92 1.80 9.37 11.41
C LEU A 92 0.38 9.64 11.90
N GLY A 93 -0.40 8.61 11.97
CA GLY A 93 -1.82 8.65 12.27
C GLY A 93 -2.36 7.26 12.65
N GLY A 94 -3.54 7.25 13.22
CA GLY A 94 -4.21 6.08 13.77
C GLY A 94 -5.00 6.45 15.01
N ASN A 95 -5.53 5.46 15.71
CA ASN A 95 -6.40 5.67 16.88
C ASN A 95 -5.80 6.62 17.91
N THR A 96 -4.48 6.54 18.17
CA THR A 96 -3.84 7.29 19.23
C THR A 96 -3.56 8.76 18.88
N GLN A 97 -3.73 9.19 17.62
CA GLN A 97 -3.66 10.62 17.31
C GLN A 97 -4.75 11.41 18.03
N ASP A 98 -5.92 10.81 18.22
CA ASP A 98 -7.07 11.41 18.89
C ASP A 98 -7.02 11.33 20.42
N TYR A 99 -5.91 10.84 20.97
CA TYR A 99 -5.63 10.80 22.42
C TYR A 99 -4.43 11.66 22.80
N MET A 100 -3.71 12.24 21.84
CA MET A 100 -2.44 12.94 22.06
C MET A 100 -2.61 14.42 22.26
N ILE A 101 -1.91 14.94 23.28
CA ILE A 101 -1.74 16.36 23.55
C ILE A 101 -0.25 16.66 23.73
N TYR A 102 0.18 17.81 23.21
CA TYR A 102 1.53 18.30 23.44
C TYR A 102 1.66 18.94 24.82
N ASP A 103 2.76 18.60 25.51
CA ASP A 103 3.18 19.20 26.78
C ASP A 103 4.69 19.48 26.72
N GLU A 104 5.07 20.77 26.65
CA GLU A 104 6.48 21.22 26.62
C GLU A 104 7.30 20.69 27.79
N SER A 105 6.68 20.43 28.95
CA SER A 105 7.37 19.92 30.15
C SER A 105 7.71 18.44 30.08
N GLN A 106 7.06 17.67 29.19
CA GLN A 106 7.30 16.24 28.97
C GLN A 106 8.59 16.03 28.16
N ASN A 107 9.70 15.75 28.84
CA ASN A 107 11.04 15.66 28.22
C ASN A 107 11.59 14.21 28.20
N LYS A 108 10.73 13.21 28.10
CA LYS A 108 11.13 11.79 28.01
C LYS A 108 11.06 11.31 26.56
N TRP A 109 11.88 10.32 26.23
CA TRP A 109 11.77 9.53 25.00
C TRP A 109 10.63 8.52 25.10
N ALA A 110 9.44 8.98 25.40
CA ALA A 110 8.23 8.19 25.54
C ALA A 110 7.00 9.10 25.43
N GLN A 111 5.89 8.58 24.97
CA GLN A 111 4.58 9.11 25.33
C GLN A 111 4.25 8.63 26.76
N ILE A 112 3.55 9.46 27.50
CA ILE A 112 3.15 9.12 28.88
C ILE A 112 1.63 9.26 29.03
N THR A 113 1.06 8.47 29.94
CA THR A 113 -0.34 8.67 30.32
C THR A 113 -0.50 10.02 31.02
N ASN A 114 -1.49 10.79 30.61
CA ASN A 114 -1.81 12.07 31.22
C ASN A 114 -2.41 11.84 32.62
N PRO A 115 -1.73 12.24 33.71
CA PRO A 115 -2.27 12.03 35.07
C PRO A 115 -3.48 12.93 35.38
N ASP A 116 -3.63 14.02 34.62
CA ASP A 116 -4.68 15.04 34.79
C ASP A 116 -5.76 14.92 33.69
N SER A 117 -5.83 13.77 33.00
CA SER A 117 -6.80 13.50 31.95
C SER A 117 -8.24 13.61 32.50
N THR A 118 -9.06 14.38 31.78
CA THR A 118 -10.49 14.60 32.09
C THR A 118 -11.38 14.43 30.85
N GLY A 119 -10.80 14.06 29.72
CA GLY A 119 -11.49 13.92 28.45
C GLY A 119 -12.51 12.79 28.42
N ASP A 120 -13.50 12.92 27.55
CA ASP A 120 -14.46 11.87 27.26
C ASP A 120 -13.90 10.83 26.27
N GLY A 121 -14.61 9.73 26.12
CA GLY A 121 -14.29 8.63 25.22
C GLY A 121 -13.97 7.33 25.93
N ASN A 122 -13.98 6.22 25.17
CA ASN A 122 -13.57 4.91 25.68
C ASN A 122 -12.09 4.91 26.17
N ILE A 123 -11.26 5.68 25.48
CA ILE A 123 -9.99 6.21 25.95
C ILE A 123 -10.13 7.72 25.87
N ALA A 124 -9.77 8.43 26.92
CA ALA A 124 -9.95 9.88 26.95
C ALA A 124 -9.13 10.57 25.83
N TRP A 125 -9.71 11.56 25.19
CA TRP A 125 -9.08 12.32 24.07
C TRP A 125 -7.84 13.12 24.48
N ASP A 126 -7.50 13.19 25.75
CA ASP A 126 -6.33 13.82 26.35
C ASP A 126 -5.45 12.83 27.12
N ASN A 127 -5.62 11.52 26.87
CA ASN A 127 -4.98 10.44 27.64
C ASN A 127 -3.44 10.43 27.53
N MET A 128 -2.88 10.87 26.39
CA MET A 128 -1.46 10.75 26.09
C MET A 128 -0.79 12.11 25.99
N LEU A 129 0.30 12.30 26.73
CA LEU A 129 1.18 13.46 26.59
C LEU A 129 2.43 13.10 25.82
N ILE A 130 2.74 13.94 24.83
CA ILE A 130 4.00 13.93 24.07
C ILE A 130 4.72 15.26 24.27
N GLY A 131 6.03 15.25 24.15
CA GLY A 131 6.85 16.45 24.32
C GLY A 131 7.88 16.62 23.21
N PRO A 132 8.86 17.54 23.36
CA PRO A 132 9.85 17.85 22.31
C PRO A 132 10.57 16.64 21.73
N ARG A 133 10.84 15.60 22.54
CA ARG A 133 11.51 14.36 22.09
C ARG A 133 10.73 13.57 21.05
N TYR A 134 9.42 13.76 20.98
CA TYR A 134 8.57 13.10 19.98
C TYR A 134 8.87 13.61 18.57
N PHE A 135 9.06 14.91 18.41
CA PHE A 135 9.42 15.53 17.13
C PHE A 135 10.88 15.24 16.75
N GLU A 136 11.80 15.20 17.72
CA GLU A 136 13.18 14.75 17.49
C GLU A 136 13.21 13.29 16.97
N ALA A 137 12.36 12.42 17.51
CA ALA A 137 12.22 11.05 17.04
C ALA A 137 11.67 11.00 15.62
N ALA A 138 10.63 11.76 15.29
CA ALA A 138 10.09 11.86 13.94
C ALA A 138 11.12 12.36 12.93
N ASN A 139 11.98 13.30 13.30
CA ASN A 139 13.06 13.81 12.43
C ASN A 139 14.14 12.76 12.06
N ARG A 140 14.07 11.54 12.59
CA ARG A 140 14.98 10.43 12.23
C ARG A 140 14.57 9.68 10.97
N PHE A 141 13.39 9.91 10.45
CA PHE A 141 13.04 9.41 9.13
C PHE A 141 13.99 9.96 8.06
N PRO A 142 14.21 9.26 6.93
CA PRO A 142 15.07 9.74 5.86
C PRO A 142 14.72 11.15 5.42
N THR A 143 15.75 11.95 5.09
CA THR A 143 15.57 13.35 4.69
C THR A 143 14.62 13.50 3.51
N GLY A 144 13.66 14.41 3.62
CA GLY A 144 12.67 14.67 2.57
C GLY A 144 11.57 13.61 2.48
N THR A 145 11.40 12.77 3.51
CA THR A 145 10.25 11.87 3.60
C THR A 145 8.95 12.68 3.52
N PRO A 146 8.08 12.43 2.52
CA PRO A 146 6.75 13.02 2.50
C PRO A 146 5.95 12.53 3.71
N PHE A 147 5.33 13.47 4.42
CA PHE A 147 4.78 13.17 5.72
C PHE A 147 3.37 13.77 5.90
N THR A 148 2.39 12.93 6.14
CA THR A 148 1.05 13.34 6.62
C THR A 148 1.01 13.16 8.13
N TRP A 149 0.68 14.22 8.86
CA TRP A 149 0.62 14.16 10.32
C TRP A 149 -0.82 14.27 10.82
N GLY A 150 -1.24 13.30 11.62
CA GLY A 150 -2.56 13.25 12.24
C GLY A 150 -2.69 14.22 13.41
N LEU A 151 -3.69 15.10 13.37
CA LEU A 151 -4.03 16.05 14.41
C LEU A 151 -5.31 15.62 15.16
N ASN A 152 -5.33 15.80 16.47
CA ASN A 152 -6.41 15.39 17.35
C ASN A 152 -7.70 16.23 17.11
N LEU A 153 -8.69 15.63 16.47
CA LEU A 153 -10.04 16.21 16.33
C LEU A 153 -10.93 15.85 17.53
N ALA A 154 -10.68 14.70 18.16
CA ALA A 154 -11.53 14.23 19.26
C ALA A 154 -11.53 15.18 20.44
N TYR A 155 -10.37 15.82 20.73
CA TYR A 155 -10.24 16.78 21.83
C TYR A 155 -11.22 17.95 21.66
N ASN A 156 -12.08 18.14 22.68
CA ASN A 156 -13.22 19.08 22.60
C ASN A 156 -13.45 19.92 23.89
N ASP A 157 -12.40 20.14 24.68
CA ASP A 157 -12.46 21.09 25.78
C ASP A 157 -12.38 22.54 25.27
N ASN A 158 -12.61 23.51 26.13
CA ASN A 158 -12.73 24.94 25.75
C ASN A 158 -11.49 25.50 25.04
N ASP A 159 -10.33 24.86 25.14
CA ASP A 159 -9.06 25.25 24.52
C ASP A 159 -8.66 24.39 23.28
N TYR A 160 -9.63 23.64 22.70
CA TYR A 160 -9.38 22.71 21.58
C TYR A 160 -8.67 23.35 20.38
N ILE A 161 -8.97 24.61 20.07
CA ILE A 161 -8.30 25.34 19.01
C ILE A 161 -6.85 25.64 19.38
N ASP A 162 -6.58 26.03 20.62
CA ASP A 162 -5.20 26.31 21.04
C ASP A 162 -4.36 25.04 21.06
N LYS A 163 -4.93 23.90 21.46
CA LYS A 163 -4.23 22.61 21.48
C LYS A 163 -3.86 22.11 20.10
N ILE A 164 -4.78 22.17 19.12
CA ILE A 164 -4.48 21.71 17.76
C ILE A 164 -3.50 22.64 17.05
N VAL A 165 -3.61 23.95 17.27
CA VAL A 165 -2.67 24.95 16.74
C VAL A 165 -1.29 24.78 17.36
N ASP A 166 -1.19 24.56 18.67
CA ASP A 166 0.10 24.31 19.32
C ASP A 166 0.78 23.06 18.76
N MET A 167 0.06 21.95 18.63
CA MET A 167 0.58 20.73 18.00
C MET A 167 1.09 21.00 16.58
N ALA A 168 0.29 21.65 15.73
CA ALA A 168 0.68 21.98 14.36
C ALA A 168 1.93 22.87 14.31
N ASN A 169 2.02 23.85 15.22
CA ASN A 169 3.18 24.72 15.32
C ASN A 169 4.45 23.97 15.69
N GLN A 170 4.37 23.05 16.67
CA GLN A 170 5.52 22.20 17.04
C GLN A 170 6.00 21.33 15.87
N ILE A 171 5.08 20.81 15.04
CA ILE A 171 5.42 20.00 13.86
C ILE A 171 6.19 20.85 12.85
N ILE A 172 5.65 22.01 12.48
CA ILE A 172 6.26 22.90 11.46
C ILE A 172 7.59 23.46 11.92
N ASP A 173 7.72 23.77 13.22
CA ASP A 173 8.95 24.37 13.78
C ASP A 173 10.07 23.35 14.03
N ARG A 174 9.73 22.07 14.30
CA ARG A 174 10.71 21.08 14.78
C ARG A 174 11.02 19.97 13.78
N CYS A 175 10.16 19.74 12.78
CA CYS A 175 10.32 18.63 11.84
C CYS A 175 10.91 19.10 10.49
N ASP A 176 12.06 19.78 10.53
CA ASP A 176 12.73 20.40 9.38
C ASP A 176 13.41 19.38 8.44
N ASN A 177 13.62 18.14 8.87
CA ASN A 177 14.15 17.05 8.06
C ASN A 177 13.06 16.38 7.18
N LEU A 178 11.79 16.59 7.50
CA LEU A 178 10.65 15.99 6.83
C LEU A 178 10.02 16.95 5.81
N ASP A 179 9.38 16.39 4.80
CA ASP A 179 8.51 17.12 3.86
C ASP A 179 7.07 16.99 4.34
N ILE A 180 6.64 17.84 5.29
CA ILE A 180 5.24 17.81 5.76
C ILE A 180 4.34 18.25 4.62
N VAL A 181 3.60 17.33 4.03
CA VAL A 181 2.77 17.57 2.84
C VAL A 181 1.30 17.83 3.17
N SER A 182 0.84 17.35 4.33
CA SER A 182 -0.54 17.54 4.77
C SER A 182 -0.70 17.31 6.27
N PHE A 183 -1.79 17.83 6.81
CA PHE A 183 -2.35 17.46 8.10
C PHE A 183 -3.65 16.70 7.91
N GLU A 184 -3.79 15.56 8.60
CA GLU A 184 -5.03 14.80 8.72
C GLU A 184 -5.72 15.23 10.03
N ILE A 185 -6.93 15.80 9.96
CA ILE A 185 -7.67 16.24 11.15
C ILE A 185 -8.67 15.16 11.57
N GLY A 186 -8.33 14.41 12.62
CA GLY A 186 -9.11 13.31 13.19
C GLY A 186 -8.86 11.96 12.52
N ASN A 187 -8.95 10.89 13.32
CA ASN A 187 -8.88 9.50 12.88
C ASN A 187 -10.26 8.83 13.01
N GLU A 188 -10.76 8.28 11.92
CA GLU A 188 -12.04 7.55 11.87
C GLU A 188 -13.21 8.31 12.53
N PRO A 189 -13.49 9.55 12.08
CA PRO A 189 -14.55 10.35 12.67
C PRO A 189 -15.93 9.70 12.55
N ASP A 190 -16.14 8.79 11.59
CA ASP A 190 -17.35 7.97 11.48
C ASP A 190 -17.58 7.09 12.72
N LEU A 191 -16.55 6.80 13.51
CA LEU A 191 -16.62 6.02 14.75
C LEU A 191 -16.71 6.86 16.04
N TYR A 192 -16.72 8.20 15.97
CA TYR A 192 -16.66 9.06 17.16
C TYR A 192 -17.81 8.88 18.14
N SER A 193 -19.03 8.63 17.64
CA SER A 193 -20.15 8.29 18.52
C SER A 193 -19.96 6.97 19.26
N SER A 194 -19.43 5.94 18.58
CA SER A 194 -19.19 4.63 19.19
C SER A 194 -17.98 4.65 20.14
N ASN A 195 -16.99 5.51 19.85
CA ASN A 195 -15.81 5.71 20.71
C ASN A 195 -16.11 6.62 21.92
N GLY A 196 -17.31 7.23 21.98
CA GLY A 196 -17.71 8.12 23.06
C GLY A 196 -17.11 9.53 22.99
N PHE A 197 -16.52 9.93 21.86
CA PHE A 197 -15.96 11.27 21.65
C PHE A 197 -17.02 12.32 21.34
N ARG A 198 -18.14 11.92 20.77
CA ARG A 198 -19.27 12.80 20.46
C ARG A 198 -20.56 12.17 20.94
N ASN A 199 -21.36 12.96 21.65
CA ASN A 199 -22.68 12.60 22.13
C ASN A 199 -23.76 13.28 21.26
N GLY A 200 -24.93 12.62 21.14
CA GLY A 200 -26.04 13.16 20.33
C GLY A 200 -25.90 12.87 18.84
N THR A 201 -26.34 13.81 18.01
CA THR A 201 -26.28 13.67 16.55
C THR A 201 -24.87 13.99 16.06
N TRP A 202 -24.19 12.99 15.52
CA TRP A 202 -22.88 13.14 14.89
C TRP A 202 -22.97 12.64 13.45
N VAL A 203 -22.87 13.56 12.51
CA VAL A 203 -23.02 13.33 11.06
C VAL A 203 -22.05 14.21 10.30
N SER A 204 -21.87 13.98 9.01
CA SER A 204 -20.91 14.73 8.17
C SER A 204 -21.04 16.25 8.22
N SER A 205 -22.25 16.80 8.38
CA SER A 205 -22.41 18.25 8.49
C SER A 205 -21.83 18.84 9.77
N VAL A 206 -21.94 18.11 10.90
CA VAL A 206 -21.31 18.53 12.18
C VAL A 206 -19.81 18.35 12.10
N TYR A 207 -19.36 17.23 11.52
CA TYR A 207 -17.94 16.99 11.24
C TYR A 207 -17.35 18.09 10.35
N SER A 208 -18.04 18.49 9.28
CA SER A 208 -17.60 19.55 8.36
C SER A 208 -17.36 20.88 9.09
N GLU A 209 -18.27 21.27 9.98
CA GLU A 209 -18.12 22.50 10.78
C GLU A 209 -16.89 22.43 11.69
N GLU A 210 -16.76 21.36 12.47
CA GLU A 210 -15.64 21.18 13.39
C GLU A 210 -14.27 21.04 12.69
N TRP A 211 -14.24 20.36 11.55
CA TRP A 211 -13.05 20.20 10.73
C TRP A 211 -12.59 21.55 10.16
N HIS A 212 -13.51 22.33 9.60
CA HIS A 212 -13.20 23.64 9.03
C HIS A 212 -12.72 24.65 10.06
N GLU A 213 -13.32 24.69 11.25
CA GLU A 213 -12.87 25.59 12.32
C GLU A 213 -11.41 25.30 12.68
N ARG A 214 -11.04 24.03 12.81
CA ARG A 214 -9.67 23.63 13.13
C ARG A 214 -8.70 23.90 11.97
N ALA A 215 -9.10 23.55 10.75
CA ALA A 215 -8.28 23.80 9.55
C ALA A 215 -8.01 25.32 9.38
N ALA A 216 -9.04 26.15 9.53
CA ALA A 216 -8.90 27.61 9.45
C ALA A 216 -7.96 28.15 10.51
N ALA A 217 -8.12 27.73 11.77
CA ALA A 217 -7.28 28.19 12.87
C ALA A 217 -5.80 27.77 12.72
N VAL A 218 -5.55 26.53 12.29
CA VAL A 218 -4.20 26.02 11.99
C VAL A 218 -3.60 26.79 10.81
N TYR A 219 -4.37 27.00 9.75
CA TYR A 219 -3.88 27.76 8.60
C TYR A 219 -3.47 29.20 9.02
N GLU A 220 -4.41 29.95 9.62
CA GLU A 220 -4.19 31.37 9.97
C GLU A 220 -3.04 31.57 10.95
N ARG A 221 -2.88 30.64 11.91
CA ARG A 221 -1.95 30.80 13.02
C ARG A 221 -0.60 30.10 12.80
N VAL A 222 -0.52 29.12 11.89
CA VAL A 222 0.69 28.31 11.67
C VAL A 222 1.12 28.29 10.20
N LEU A 223 0.26 27.87 9.28
CA LEU A 223 0.67 27.62 7.89
C LEU A 223 0.86 28.92 7.09
N GLU A 224 -0.02 29.90 7.24
CA GLU A 224 0.11 31.21 6.57
C GLU A 224 1.40 31.94 7.00
N PRO A 225 1.74 32.05 8.30
CA PRO A 225 3.04 32.59 8.73
C PRO A 225 4.25 31.82 8.20
N ALA A 226 4.13 30.49 8.02
CA ALA A 226 5.16 29.64 7.45
C ALA A 226 5.24 29.72 5.90
N GLY A 227 4.31 30.42 5.25
CA GLY A 227 4.24 30.55 3.80
C GLY A 227 3.74 29.28 3.08
N LEU A 228 2.98 28.43 3.79
CA LEU A 228 2.41 27.19 3.27
C LEU A 228 1.00 27.45 2.67
N PRO A 229 0.53 26.58 1.74
CA PRO A 229 -0.75 26.80 1.05
C PRO A 229 -1.96 26.56 1.97
N THR A 230 -3.12 27.06 1.54
CA THR A 230 -4.40 26.82 2.23
C THR A 230 -4.84 25.36 2.11
N THR A 231 -4.68 24.75 0.93
CA THR A 231 -5.03 23.36 0.64
C THR A 231 -3.96 22.41 1.19
N PHE A 232 -3.98 22.25 2.51
CA PHE A 232 -2.97 21.48 3.25
C PHE A 232 -3.58 20.41 4.17
N PHE A 233 -4.90 20.25 4.15
CA PHE A 233 -5.60 19.36 5.07
C PHE A 233 -6.26 18.21 4.34
N GLU A 234 -6.16 17.00 4.89
CA GLU A 234 -6.89 15.83 4.45
C GLU A 234 -8.17 15.68 5.28
N ALA A 235 -9.24 15.28 4.62
CA ALA A 235 -10.52 15.03 5.26
C ALA A 235 -11.03 13.61 5.01
N GLY A 236 -11.92 13.17 5.85
CA GLY A 236 -12.44 11.81 5.88
C GLY A 236 -11.70 10.99 6.94
N GLY A 237 -10.62 10.30 6.56
CA GLY A 237 -9.92 9.38 7.46
C GLY A 237 -10.84 8.29 8.01
N THR A 238 -11.85 7.89 7.25
CA THR A 238 -12.98 7.08 7.69
C THR A 238 -12.75 5.59 7.49
N SER A 239 -13.24 4.78 8.44
CA SER A 239 -13.05 3.32 8.44
C SER A 239 -14.10 2.57 7.60
N HIS A 240 -15.36 2.97 7.71
CA HIS A 240 -16.47 2.36 6.98
C HIS A 240 -17.55 3.38 6.69
N THR A 241 -17.80 3.63 5.43
CA THR A 241 -18.64 4.74 5.00
C THR A 241 -19.93 4.35 4.29
N SER A 242 -20.00 3.13 3.76
CA SER A 242 -21.13 2.67 2.95
C SER A 242 -22.47 2.82 3.70
N GLY A 243 -23.40 3.58 3.09
CA GLY A 243 -24.72 3.86 3.65
C GLY A 243 -24.74 4.82 4.83
N THR A 244 -23.65 5.52 5.11
CA THR A 244 -23.56 6.52 6.18
C THR A 244 -23.46 7.93 5.62
N THR A 245 -23.54 8.94 6.48
CA THR A 245 -23.31 10.34 6.09
C THR A 245 -21.82 10.65 5.84
N PHE A 246 -20.91 9.70 6.11
CA PHE A 246 -19.48 9.83 5.91
C PHE A 246 -18.99 9.26 4.57
N GLU A 247 -19.88 8.89 3.64
CA GLU A 247 -19.51 8.72 2.24
C GLU A 247 -19.00 10.05 1.66
N ILE A 248 -18.05 10.00 0.73
CA ILE A 248 -17.47 11.21 0.14
C ILE A 248 -18.56 12.08 -0.49
N GLU A 249 -19.53 11.49 -1.20
CA GLU A 249 -20.66 12.23 -1.77
C GLU A 249 -21.51 12.95 -0.71
N GLU A 250 -21.69 12.36 0.47
CA GLU A 250 -22.46 12.98 1.56
C GLU A 250 -21.62 14.04 2.31
N MET A 251 -20.31 13.84 2.43
CA MET A 251 -19.37 14.84 2.95
C MET A 251 -19.24 16.04 2.01
N ASP A 252 -19.21 15.83 0.68
CA ASP A 252 -19.28 16.88 -0.34
C ASP A 252 -20.59 17.70 -0.17
N LYS A 253 -21.75 17.04 -0.12
CA LYS A 253 -23.04 17.70 0.15
C LYS A 253 -23.06 18.46 1.47
N SER A 254 -22.30 18.03 2.45
CA SER A 254 -22.14 18.68 3.75
C SER A 254 -21.11 19.81 3.73
N GLY A 255 -20.46 20.03 2.60
CA GLY A 255 -19.55 21.14 2.33
C GLY A 255 -18.12 20.96 2.82
N VAL A 256 -17.65 19.73 3.08
CA VAL A 256 -16.27 19.47 3.52
C VAL A 256 -15.24 19.98 2.49
N ASP A 257 -15.53 19.85 1.20
CA ASP A 257 -14.70 20.35 0.10
C ASP A 257 -15.10 21.75 -0.38
N SER A 258 -16.01 22.41 0.34
CA SER A 258 -16.46 23.77 0.04
C SER A 258 -15.56 24.82 0.71
N LYS A 259 -15.62 26.04 0.18
CA LYS A 259 -14.90 27.16 0.81
C LYS A 259 -15.54 27.57 2.12
N PHE A 260 -14.77 27.48 3.18
CA PHE A 260 -15.13 28.05 4.48
C PHE A 260 -14.59 29.48 4.59
N ASN A 261 -15.47 30.44 4.85
CA ASN A 261 -15.15 31.87 4.84
C ASN A 261 -14.43 32.36 3.56
N GLY A 262 -14.69 31.70 2.41
CA GLY A 262 -14.11 32.04 1.12
C GLY A 262 -12.76 31.36 0.84
N VAL A 263 -12.24 30.54 1.74
CA VAL A 263 -10.96 29.82 1.65
C VAL A 263 -11.21 28.32 1.51
N GLU A 264 -10.46 27.67 0.62
CA GLU A 264 -10.47 26.22 0.43
C GLU A 264 -9.32 25.59 1.20
N TYR A 265 -9.63 24.59 2.02
CA TYR A 265 -8.65 23.94 2.91
C TYR A 265 -8.33 22.50 2.51
N LEU A 266 -9.25 21.80 1.83
CA LEU A 266 -9.08 20.41 1.46
C LEU A 266 -7.96 20.22 0.44
N SER A 267 -7.03 19.31 0.72
CA SER A 267 -5.98 18.86 -0.21
C SER A 267 -6.32 17.51 -0.87
N SER A 268 -6.88 16.57 -0.11
CA SER A 268 -7.28 15.25 -0.59
C SER A 268 -8.30 14.59 0.34
N TRP A 269 -9.07 13.67 -0.23
CA TRP A 269 -9.86 12.71 0.53
C TRP A 269 -8.96 11.57 1.03
N ASN A 270 -9.26 11.08 2.22
CA ASN A 270 -8.53 10.02 2.89
C ASN A 270 -9.52 9.00 3.47
N GLN A 271 -9.23 7.71 3.31
CA GLN A 271 -10.02 6.64 3.92
C GLN A 271 -9.12 5.49 4.39
N HIS A 272 -9.70 4.58 5.18
CA HIS A 272 -9.06 3.40 5.73
C HIS A 272 -9.71 2.13 5.20
N CYS A 273 -8.92 1.06 4.98
CA CYS A 273 -9.42 -0.21 4.49
C CYS A 273 -8.59 -1.38 4.99
N TYR A 274 -9.26 -2.42 5.47
CA TYR A 274 -8.67 -3.73 5.71
C TYR A 274 -9.44 -4.77 4.91
N SER A 275 -8.75 -5.56 4.08
CA SER A 275 -9.40 -6.58 3.25
C SER A 275 -10.07 -7.68 4.07
N TYR A 276 -9.58 -7.91 5.29
CA TYR A 276 -10.20 -8.76 6.29
C TYR A 276 -10.00 -8.12 7.66
N PHE A 277 -11.03 -8.13 8.51
CA PHE A 277 -10.91 -7.66 9.88
C PHE A 277 -11.37 -8.76 10.84
N VAL A 278 -10.46 -9.19 11.72
CA VAL A 278 -10.70 -10.30 12.65
C VAL A 278 -11.91 -9.97 13.54
N ASP A 279 -12.77 -10.96 13.77
CA ASP A 279 -14.01 -10.85 14.54
C ASP A 279 -15.08 -9.90 13.95
N VAL A 280 -14.83 -9.23 12.83
CA VAL A 280 -15.77 -8.32 12.16
C VAL A 280 -16.22 -8.85 10.80
N THR A 281 -15.32 -9.44 10.01
CA THR A 281 -15.67 -10.01 8.71
C THR A 281 -16.47 -11.30 8.92
N GLU A 282 -17.78 -11.19 8.76
CA GLU A 282 -18.71 -12.28 9.05
C GLU A 282 -18.74 -13.33 7.92
N GLY A 283 -18.98 -14.58 8.33
CA GLY A 283 -19.34 -15.68 7.44
C GLY A 283 -18.18 -16.37 6.74
N GLN A 284 -16.94 -15.88 6.86
CA GLN A 284 -15.77 -16.50 6.24
C GLN A 284 -14.64 -16.66 7.26
N ALA A 285 -14.16 -17.91 7.45
CA ALA A 285 -12.96 -18.13 8.23
C ALA A 285 -11.73 -17.61 7.47
N LEU A 286 -10.85 -16.88 8.15
CA LEU A 286 -9.59 -16.43 7.58
C LEU A 286 -8.72 -17.63 7.22
N THR A 287 -8.38 -17.74 5.96
CA THR A 287 -7.42 -18.72 5.42
C THR A 287 -6.44 -18.01 4.50
N MET A 288 -5.31 -18.65 4.22
CA MET A 288 -4.35 -18.11 3.27
C MET A 288 -4.93 -18.07 1.85
N ASP A 289 -5.67 -19.10 1.43
CA ASP A 289 -6.37 -19.12 0.13
C ASP A 289 -7.36 -17.96 0.00
N LEU A 290 -8.10 -17.63 1.06
CA LEU A 290 -9.04 -16.52 1.04
C LEU A 290 -8.31 -15.19 0.79
N ILE A 291 -7.28 -14.91 1.60
CA ILE A 291 -6.59 -13.61 1.50
C ILE A 291 -5.71 -13.50 0.24
N MET A 292 -5.35 -14.61 -0.36
CA MET A 292 -4.62 -14.67 -1.64
C MET A 292 -5.54 -14.73 -2.86
N SER A 293 -6.86 -14.89 -2.69
CA SER A 293 -7.83 -14.69 -3.75
C SER A 293 -7.96 -13.19 -4.06
N PHE A 294 -7.43 -12.76 -5.20
CA PHE A 294 -7.52 -11.36 -5.62
C PHE A 294 -8.96 -10.96 -5.91
N ASP A 295 -9.81 -11.89 -6.40
CA ASP A 295 -11.26 -11.66 -6.53
C ASP A 295 -11.90 -11.33 -5.18
N TYR A 296 -11.49 -12.02 -4.10
CA TYR A 296 -11.96 -11.71 -2.76
C TYR A 296 -11.51 -10.31 -2.31
N VAL A 297 -10.23 -10.00 -2.46
CA VAL A 297 -9.68 -8.68 -2.10
C VAL A 297 -10.40 -7.56 -2.86
N GLU A 298 -10.58 -7.71 -4.16
CA GLU A 298 -11.32 -6.76 -5.00
C GLU A 298 -12.78 -6.62 -4.56
N SER A 299 -13.44 -7.73 -4.19
CA SER A 299 -14.82 -7.71 -3.68
C SER A 299 -14.95 -6.99 -2.34
N GLN A 300 -13.97 -7.14 -1.44
CA GLN A 300 -13.94 -6.44 -0.16
C GLN A 300 -13.70 -4.93 -0.34
N PHE A 301 -13.05 -4.54 -1.43
CA PHE A 301 -12.74 -3.15 -1.77
C PHE A 301 -13.82 -2.47 -2.64
N ALA A 302 -14.92 -3.12 -2.95
CA ALA A 302 -15.94 -2.60 -3.86
C ALA A 302 -16.54 -1.24 -3.41
N ASP A 303 -16.78 -1.09 -2.10
CA ASP A 303 -17.30 0.18 -1.54
C ASP A 303 -16.29 1.32 -1.71
N TRP A 304 -15.01 1.05 -1.54
CA TRP A 304 -13.94 2.04 -1.73
C TRP A 304 -13.77 2.43 -3.21
N ILE A 305 -14.04 1.55 -4.16
CA ILE A 305 -14.10 1.91 -5.59
C ILE A 305 -15.17 2.98 -5.80
N THR A 306 -16.34 2.83 -5.19
CA THR A 306 -17.40 3.85 -5.22
C THR A 306 -16.92 5.19 -4.61
N GLN A 307 -16.17 5.14 -3.51
CA GLN A 307 -15.61 6.34 -2.87
C GLN A 307 -14.56 7.02 -3.76
N ILE A 308 -13.71 6.24 -4.46
CA ILE A 308 -12.76 6.77 -5.45
C ILE A 308 -13.52 7.51 -6.57
N GLU A 309 -14.60 6.92 -7.10
CA GLU A 309 -15.43 7.55 -8.13
C GLU A 309 -16.12 8.83 -7.63
N GLN A 310 -16.55 8.85 -6.37
CA GLN A 310 -17.13 10.04 -5.73
C GLN A 310 -16.05 11.13 -5.58
N SER A 311 -14.86 10.80 -5.09
CA SER A 311 -13.72 11.72 -4.98
C SER A 311 -13.36 12.34 -6.35
N GLN A 312 -13.29 11.54 -7.41
CA GLN A 312 -13.02 12.03 -8.77
C GLN A 312 -14.05 13.07 -9.25
N LYS A 313 -15.31 12.98 -8.81
CA LYS A 313 -16.35 13.96 -9.14
C LYS A 313 -16.15 15.30 -8.43
N THR A 314 -15.60 15.29 -7.22
CA THR A 314 -15.24 16.52 -6.49
C THR A 314 -14.01 17.22 -7.08
N GLY A 315 -13.17 16.48 -7.82
CA GLY A 315 -11.91 16.96 -8.39
C GLY A 315 -10.73 16.92 -7.43
N PHE A 316 -10.92 16.45 -6.20
CA PHE A 316 -9.83 16.25 -5.23
C PHE A 316 -9.23 14.86 -5.32
N PRO A 317 -7.92 14.69 -5.02
CA PRO A 317 -7.26 13.41 -4.96
C PRO A 317 -7.84 12.47 -3.89
N TYR A 318 -7.58 11.17 -4.05
CA TYR A 318 -7.96 10.14 -3.10
C TYR A 318 -6.74 9.33 -2.65
N ALA A 319 -6.58 9.15 -1.34
CA ALA A 319 -5.54 8.34 -0.74
C ALA A 319 -6.11 7.33 0.27
N LEU A 320 -5.42 6.21 0.46
CA LEU A 320 -5.63 5.32 1.60
C LEU A 320 -4.51 5.55 2.60
N ARG A 321 -4.80 6.25 3.70
CA ARG A 321 -3.79 6.56 4.73
C ARG A 321 -3.62 5.47 5.76
N GLU A 322 -4.59 4.57 5.84
CA GLU A 322 -4.50 3.38 6.67
C GLU A 322 -5.09 2.18 5.95
N MET A 323 -4.24 1.20 5.65
CA MET A 323 -4.70 -0.03 5.02
C MET A 323 -3.92 -1.23 5.51
N GLY A 324 -4.53 -2.41 5.38
CA GLY A 324 -3.87 -3.66 5.70
C GLY A 324 -4.58 -4.88 5.12
N MET A 325 -3.81 -5.94 4.98
CA MET A 325 -4.35 -7.24 4.55
C MET A 325 -5.33 -7.80 5.58
N VAL A 326 -4.98 -7.74 6.87
CA VAL A 326 -5.76 -8.27 7.99
C VAL A 326 -5.70 -7.32 9.18
N GLY A 327 -6.80 -6.69 9.52
CA GLY A 327 -6.93 -5.86 10.73
C GLY A 327 -7.39 -6.65 11.95
N PRO A 328 -7.21 -6.12 13.20
CA PRO A 328 -6.44 -4.88 13.48
C PRO A 328 -4.92 -5.10 13.50
N LEU A 329 -4.43 -6.29 13.93
CA LEU A 329 -3.01 -6.55 14.16
C LEU A 329 -2.45 -7.69 13.28
N GLY A 330 -3.19 -8.11 12.26
CA GLY A 330 -2.84 -9.28 11.50
C GLY A 330 -3.01 -10.60 12.26
N VAL A 331 -2.71 -11.71 11.61
CA VAL A 331 -2.76 -13.06 12.18
C VAL A 331 -1.46 -13.79 11.89
N ALA A 332 -0.85 -14.33 12.93
CA ALA A 332 0.38 -15.12 12.82
C ALA A 332 0.21 -16.31 11.87
N ASN A 333 1.24 -16.60 11.05
CA ASN A 333 1.26 -17.64 10.02
C ASN A 333 0.30 -17.40 8.83
N ILE A 334 -0.27 -16.21 8.73
CA ILE A 334 -1.04 -15.73 7.57
C ILE A 334 -0.46 -14.39 7.12
N SER A 335 -0.63 -13.33 7.93
CA SER A 335 -0.21 -11.99 7.54
C SER A 335 1.32 -11.81 7.47
N ASP A 336 2.06 -12.50 8.33
CA ASP A 336 3.51 -12.40 8.48
C ASP A 336 4.30 -13.36 7.56
N THR A 337 3.65 -13.84 6.51
CA THR A 337 4.23 -14.83 5.58
C THR A 337 4.45 -14.23 4.18
N PHE A 338 5.03 -15.03 3.27
CA PHE A 338 5.28 -14.62 1.89
C PHE A 338 3.99 -14.27 1.11
N SER A 339 2.85 -14.81 1.52
CA SER A 339 1.55 -14.36 1.00
C SER A 339 1.34 -12.86 1.14
N GLY A 340 1.82 -12.28 2.25
CA GLY A 340 1.77 -10.82 2.46
C GLY A 340 2.59 -10.02 1.44
N ALA A 341 3.72 -10.55 0.96
CA ALA A 341 4.49 -9.89 -0.09
C ALA A 341 3.73 -9.82 -1.42
N LEU A 342 3.12 -10.94 -1.84
CA LEU A 342 2.35 -10.99 -3.08
C LEU A 342 1.07 -10.15 -2.99
N TYR A 343 0.38 -10.20 -1.83
CA TYR A 343 -0.76 -9.33 -1.56
C TYR A 343 -0.38 -7.85 -1.70
N THR A 344 0.70 -7.43 -1.04
CA THR A 344 1.16 -6.03 -1.05
C THR A 344 1.51 -5.57 -2.46
N LEU A 345 2.28 -6.35 -3.22
CA LEU A 345 2.63 -6.02 -4.60
C LEU A 345 1.37 -5.89 -5.47
N ASN A 346 0.45 -6.86 -5.38
CA ASN A 346 -0.80 -6.80 -6.15
C ASN A 346 -1.63 -5.58 -5.78
N PHE A 347 -1.82 -5.33 -4.48
CA PHE A 347 -2.65 -4.21 -4.04
C PHE A 347 -2.09 -2.86 -4.47
N LEU A 348 -0.77 -2.64 -4.37
CA LEU A 348 -0.14 -1.39 -4.78
C LEU A 348 -0.27 -1.15 -6.30
N LEU A 349 -0.04 -2.18 -7.12
CA LEU A 349 -0.21 -2.07 -8.58
C LEU A 349 -1.68 -1.79 -8.95
N TRP A 350 -2.60 -2.49 -8.31
CA TRP A 350 -4.02 -2.31 -8.54
C TRP A 350 -4.51 -0.93 -8.11
N ALA A 351 -4.17 -0.49 -6.90
CA ALA A 351 -4.52 0.83 -6.37
C ALA A 351 -4.01 1.97 -7.28
N ALA A 352 -2.78 1.85 -7.78
CA ALA A 352 -2.24 2.80 -8.73
C ALA A 352 -3.02 2.80 -10.06
N SER A 353 -3.46 1.63 -10.54
CA SER A 353 -4.30 1.53 -11.76
C SER A 353 -5.69 2.17 -11.59
N LEU A 354 -6.18 2.29 -10.35
CA LEU A 354 -7.44 2.96 -9.99
C LEU A 354 -7.31 4.48 -9.82
N ASN A 355 -6.13 5.05 -10.08
CA ASN A 355 -5.86 6.49 -9.91
C ASN A 355 -5.83 6.98 -8.46
N MET A 356 -5.58 6.12 -7.48
CA MET A 356 -5.23 6.59 -6.15
C MET A 356 -3.92 7.38 -6.19
N THR A 357 -3.72 8.28 -5.25
CA THR A 357 -2.50 9.10 -5.18
C THR A 357 -1.44 8.52 -4.26
N SER A 358 -1.83 7.78 -3.23
CA SER A 358 -0.92 7.00 -2.39
C SER A 358 -1.66 5.99 -1.52
N VAL A 359 -0.91 5.00 -1.01
CA VAL A 359 -1.42 3.94 -0.13
C VAL A 359 -0.43 3.74 1.02
N GLN A 360 -0.89 3.88 2.26
CA GLN A 360 -0.10 3.65 3.45
C GLN A 360 -0.54 2.37 4.15
N PHE A 361 0.34 1.36 4.16
CA PHE A 361 0.14 0.14 4.93
C PHE A 361 0.38 0.41 6.41
N HIS A 362 -0.65 0.15 7.23
CA HIS A 362 -0.60 0.49 8.66
C HIS A 362 0.34 -0.44 9.44
N MET A 363 1.13 0.15 10.31
CA MET A 363 2.12 -0.56 11.12
C MET A 363 2.02 -0.20 12.60
N THR A 364 1.94 -1.24 13.43
CA THR A 364 2.16 -1.18 14.86
C THR A 364 3.27 -2.13 15.27
N ALA A 365 3.97 -1.85 16.36
CA ALA A 365 5.12 -2.65 16.78
C ALA A 365 4.79 -4.09 17.14
N ASN A 366 3.54 -4.40 17.49
CA ASN A 366 3.06 -5.73 17.85
C ASN A 366 2.13 -6.36 16.79
N SER A 367 2.17 -5.89 15.55
CA SER A 367 1.33 -6.39 14.46
C SER A 367 2.06 -7.40 13.58
N PHE A 368 1.38 -8.49 13.22
CA PHE A 368 1.84 -9.46 12.23
C PHE A 368 1.69 -8.96 10.78
N THR A 369 0.97 -7.85 10.57
CA THR A 369 0.80 -7.24 9.24
C THR A 369 1.75 -6.07 8.99
N SER A 370 2.60 -5.70 9.96
CA SER A 370 3.65 -4.70 9.74
C SER A 370 4.76 -5.24 8.85
N ALA A 371 5.31 -4.40 7.97
CA ALA A 371 6.34 -4.79 7.01
C ALA A 371 7.67 -5.23 7.67
N TRP A 372 7.95 -4.77 8.88
CA TRP A 372 9.04 -5.25 9.72
C TRP A 372 8.69 -5.17 11.20
N GLN A 373 9.37 -5.96 12.01
CA GLN A 373 9.32 -5.87 13.46
C GLN A 373 10.40 -4.89 13.92
N PRO A 374 10.05 -3.72 14.50
CA PRO A 374 11.04 -2.68 14.78
C PRO A 374 11.88 -2.96 16.03
N GLY A 375 11.38 -3.74 16.97
CA GLY A 375 12.00 -4.01 18.26
C GLY A 375 11.54 -5.31 18.87
N THR A 376 12.07 -5.64 20.06
CA THR A 376 11.69 -6.85 20.79
C THR A 376 10.42 -6.61 21.61
N ASN A 377 9.44 -7.46 21.43
CA ASN A 377 8.20 -7.48 22.20
C ASN A 377 7.64 -8.92 22.33
N SER A 378 6.35 -9.06 22.67
CA SER A 378 5.70 -10.35 22.87
C SER A 378 5.59 -11.23 21.62
N ILE A 379 5.68 -10.64 20.42
CA ILE A 379 5.58 -11.39 19.15
C ILE A 379 6.94 -11.67 18.48
N GLY A 380 8.05 -11.19 19.05
CA GLY A 380 9.39 -11.51 18.55
C GLY A 380 10.41 -10.39 18.71
N GLY A 381 11.62 -10.63 18.19
CA GLY A 381 12.68 -9.64 18.05
C GLY A 381 12.63 -8.88 16.73
N PRO A 382 13.52 -7.87 16.52
CA PRO A 382 13.57 -7.10 15.29
C PRO A 382 13.92 -7.99 14.10
N HIS A 383 13.14 -7.86 13.01
CA HIS A 383 13.37 -8.57 11.74
C HIS A 383 12.54 -7.97 10.61
N VAL A 384 12.96 -8.20 9.37
CA VAL A 384 12.20 -7.86 8.17
C VAL A 384 11.18 -8.96 7.90
N ARG A 385 9.95 -8.58 7.51
CA ARG A 385 8.92 -9.54 7.09
C ARG A 385 8.76 -9.57 5.57
N PRO A 386 8.22 -10.65 5.01
CA PRO A 386 8.00 -10.76 3.57
C PRO A 386 7.20 -9.61 2.96
N ILE A 387 6.25 -9.01 3.69
CA ILE A 387 5.47 -7.83 3.27
C ILE A 387 6.37 -6.72 2.72
N TYR A 388 7.51 -6.45 3.35
CA TYR A 388 8.48 -5.44 2.92
C TYR A 388 8.95 -5.64 1.48
N TYR A 389 9.12 -6.88 1.06
CA TYR A 389 9.56 -7.20 -0.31
C TYR A 389 8.50 -6.88 -1.38
N GLY A 390 7.22 -6.87 -1.01
CA GLY A 390 6.16 -6.35 -1.87
C GLY A 390 6.31 -4.86 -2.17
N HIS A 391 6.67 -4.06 -1.16
CA HIS A 391 7.01 -2.64 -1.33
C HIS A 391 8.29 -2.46 -2.16
N ALA A 392 9.34 -3.24 -1.89
CA ALA A 392 10.60 -3.17 -2.64
C ALA A 392 10.37 -3.47 -4.13
N ALA A 393 9.59 -4.51 -4.43
CA ALA A 393 9.22 -4.87 -5.80
C ALA A 393 8.45 -3.74 -6.49
N PHE A 394 7.42 -3.19 -5.84
CA PHE A 394 6.64 -2.08 -6.38
C PHE A 394 7.51 -0.86 -6.67
N ASN A 395 8.36 -0.45 -5.74
CA ASN A 395 9.21 0.73 -5.89
C ASN A 395 10.22 0.57 -7.05
N GLU A 396 10.84 -0.62 -7.21
CA GLU A 396 11.73 -0.86 -8.35
C GLU A 396 10.97 -0.91 -9.68
N ILE A 397 9.74 -1.45 -9.70
CA ILE A 397 8.89 -1.49 -10.90
C ILE A 397 8.54 -0.09 -11.39
N ILE A 398 8.15 0.83 -10.51
CA ILE A 398 7.83 2.21 -10.91
C ILE A 398 9.09 3.02 -11.22
N GLY A 399 10.22 2.74 -10.54
CA GLY A 399 11.50 3.41 -10.74
C GLY A 399 11.48 4.93 -10.49
N PRO A 400 12.57 5.63 -10.86
CA PRO A 400 12.78 7.04 -10.48
C PRO A 400 12.26 8.07 -11.49
N THR A 401 11.53 7.66 -12.53
CA THR A 401 11.26 8.54 -13.69
C THR A 401 10.18 9.59 -13.46
N CYS A 402 9.36 9.47 -12.41
CA CYS A 402 8.13 10.25 -12.19
C CYS A 402 7.07 10.09 -13.32
N ALA A 403 7.28 9.18 -14.26
CA ALA A 403 6.46 9.00 -15.45
C ALA A 403 5.82 7.62 -15.57
N ALA A 404 5.96 6.78 -14.52
CA ALA A 404 5.36 5.46 -14.47
C ALA A 404 3.83 5.54 -14.47
N GLN A 405 3.20 4.74 -15.33
CA GLN A 405 1.75 4.56 -15.41
C GLN A 405 1.45 3.07 -15.44
N ILE A 406 0.36 2.64 -14.83
CA ILE A 406 0.02 1.23 -14.64
C ILE A 406 -1.33 0.94 -15.29
N TYR A 407 -1.39 -0.17 -16.02
CA TYR A 407 -2.60 -0.71 -16.62
C TYR A 407 -2.81 -2.15 -16.17
N GLN A 408 -3.99 -2.47 -15.64
CA GLN A 408 -4.36 -3.84 -15.30
C GLN A 408 -4.82 -4.58 -16.57
N ASP A 409 -4.12 -5.65 -16.94
CA ASP A 409 -4.38 -6.38 -18.16
C ASP A 409 -5.56 -7.38 -18.03
N THR A 410 -6.36 -7.49 -19.08
CA THR A 410 -7.43 -8.50 -19.14
C THR A 410 -6.88 -9.84 -19.57
N LEU A 411 -6.98 -10.83 -18.70
CA LEU A 411 -6.48 -12.18 -18.91
C LEU A 411 -7.46 -13.04 -19.71
N SER A 412 -6.92 -13.91 -20.57
CA SER A 412 -7.65 -14.90 -21.38
C SER A 412 -7.03 -16.28 -21.22
N ASN A 413 -7.81 -17.33 -21.49
CA ASN A 413 -7.36 -18.72 -21.40
C ASN A 413 -6.78 -19.10 -20.03
N VAL A 414 -7.26 -18.45 -18.97
CA VAL A 414 -6.79 -18.72 -17.60
C VAL A 414 -7.06 -20.18 -17.25
N PRO A 415 -6.06 -20.96 -16.81
CA PRO A 415 -6.26 -22.34 -16.41
C PRO A 415 -7.29 -22.46 -15.29
N SER A 416 -8.04 -23.57 -15.28
CA SER A 416 -9.02 -23.84 -14.23
C SER A 416 -8.38 -23.78 -12.84
N GLY A 417 -9.02 -23.04 -11.92
CA GLY A 417 -8.56 -22.86 -10.55
C GLY A 417 -7.46 -21.81 -10.37
N TYR A 418 -7.24 -20.93 -11.37
CA TYR A 418 -6.30 -19.81 -11.29
C TYR A 418 -6.96 -18.44 -11.44
N SER A 419 -8.20 -18.35 -11.93
CA SER A 419 -8.83 -17.07 -12.28
C SER A 419 -8.85 -16.05 -11.13
N GLU A 420 -9.07 -16.52 -9.91
CA GLU A 420 -9.13 -15.67 -8.73
C GLU A 420 -7.74 -15.34 -8.14
N PHE A 421 -6.67 -16.03 -8.59
CA PHE A 421 -5.34 -15.91 -8.00
C PHE A 421 -4.31 -15.26 -8.92
N VAL A 422 -4.63 -14.99 -10.19
CA VAL A 422 -3.64 -14.42 -11.12
C VAL A 422 -4.08 -13.06 -11.60
N ARG A 423 -3.13 -12.10 -11.56
CA ARG A 423 -3.28 -10.77 -12.13
C ARG A 423 -2.06 -10.42 -12.97
N ALA A 424 -2.28 -9.58 -13.97
CA ALA A 424 -1.20 -9.02 -14.78
C ALA A 424 -1.36 -7.51 -14.91
N TYR A 425 -0.22 -6.82 -14.96
CA TYR A 425 -0.13 -5.38 -15.08
C TYR A 425 0.95 -5.01 -16.10
N SER A 426 0.61 -4.11 -17.02
CA SER A 426 1.56 -3.47 -17.93
C SER A 426 1.98 -2.12 -17.39
N ILE A 427 3.28 -1.88 -17.34
CA ILE A 427 3.89 -0.66 -16.82
C ILE A 427 4.48 0.14 -17.98
N TYR A 428 4.07 1.40 -18.08
CA TYR A 428 4.51 2.32 -19.11
C TYR A 428 5.33 3.45 -18.49
N GLN A 429 6.42 3.80 -19.16
CA GLN A 429 7.25 4.95 -18.80
C GLN A 429 7.16 5.99 -19.92
N SER A 430 6.73 7.21 -19.60
CA SER A 430 6.51 8.28 -20.60
C SER A 430 5.69 7.82 -21.82
N GLY A 431 4.69 6.98 -21.58
CA GLY A 431 3.75 6.47 -22.59
C GLY A 431 4.24 5.26 -23.40
N SER A 432 5.44 4.72 -23.13
CA SER A 432 6.00 3.53 -23.80
C SER A 432 6.06 2.35 -22.84
N LEU A 433 5.74 1.14 -23.32
CA LEU A 433 5.81 -0.09 -22.53
C LEU A 433 7.24 -0.32 -22.03
N GLN A 434 7.36 -0.46 -20.70
CA GLN A 434 8.62 -0.75 -20.03
C GLN A 434 8.68 -2.18 -19.52
N SER A 435 7.65 -2.61 -18.79
CA SER A 435 7.63 -3.94 -18.18
C SER A 435 6.22 -4.50 -18.06
N ILE A 436 6.15 -5.80 -17.82
CA ILE A 436 4.92 -6.55 -17.58
C ILE A 436 5.10 -7.34 -16.30
N THR A 437 4.19 -7.16 -15.34
CA THR A 437 4.19 -7.89 -14.07
C THR A 437 3.07 -8.92 -14.07
N VAL A 438 3.38 -10.18 -13.75
CA VAL A 438 2.38 -11.24 -13.54
C VAL A 438 2.54 -11.78 -12.13
N ILE A 439 1.45 -11.78 -11.37
CA ILE A 439 1.39 -12.25 -9.98
C ILE A 439 0.51 -13.49 -9.94
N ASN A 440 1.07 -14.61 -9.44
CA ASN A 440 0.33 -15.84 -9.18
C ASN A 440 0.24 -16.05 -7.67
N GLY A 441 -0.87 -15.63 -7.08
CA GLY A 441 -1.19 -15.76 -5.67
C GLY A 441 -1.69 -17.14 -5.25
N LYS A 442 -1.83 -18.09 -6.20
CA LYS A 442 -2.30 -19.42 -5.83
C LYS A 442 -1.39 -20.04 -4.77
N VAL A 443 -2.00 -20.46 -3.67
CA VAL A 443 -1.26 -20.95 -2.49
C VAL A 443 -0.49 -22.22 -2.83
N ALA A 444 0.81 -22.21 -2.52
CA ALA A 444 1.68 -23.38 -2.54
C ALA A 444 2.62 -23.27 -1.32
N ASN A 445 2.48 -24.19 -0.38
CA ASN A 445 3.20 -24.14 0.89
C ASN A 445 4.64 -24.66 0.79
N THR A 446 5.47 -24.32 1.76
CA THR A 446 6.88 -24.78 1.86
C THR A 446 7.02 -26.30 1.87
N THR A 447 6.00 -27.01 2.36
CA THR A 447 5.98 -28.48 2.39
C THR A 447 5.70 -29.16 1.05
N GLU A 448 5.26 -28.41 0.04
CA GLU A 448 4.99 -28.93 -1.30
C GLU A 448 6.29 -28.99 -2.12
N ALA A 449 6.75 -30.19 -2.41
CA ALA A 449 8.03 -30.41 -3.13
C ALA A 449 7.95 -29.94 -4.59
N ASP A 450 6.83 -30.23 -5.26
CA ASP A 450 6.59 -29.94 -6.68
C ASP A 450 5.49 -28.89 -6.83
N LYS A 451 5.86 -27.61 -6.81
CA LYS A 451 4.90 -26.51 -7.01
C LYS A 451 4.53 -26.38 -8.48
N ALA A 452 3.24 -26.22 -8.76
CA ALA A 452 2.76 -26.01 -10.11
C ALA A 452 3.19 -24.66 -10.70
N ASN A 453 3.11 -24.55 -12.01
CA ASN A 453 3.44 -23.34 -12.76
C ASN A 453 2.33 -23.01 -13.75
N VAL A 454 2.10 -21.74 -13.99
CA VAL A 454 1.31 -21.23 -15.09
C VAL A 454 2.26 -20.74 -16.19
N THR A 455 2.09 -21.26 -17.40
CA THR A 455 2.74 -20.68 -18.58
C THR A 455 2.00 -19.43 -19.00
N VAL A 456 2.71 -18.31 -19.10
CA VAL A 456 2.20 -17.02 -19.56
C VAL A 456 2.60 -16.83 -21.01
N SER A 457 1.66 -16.41 -21.85
CA SER A 457 1.86 -16.07 -23.25
C SER A 457 1.35 -14.64 -23.50
N VAL A 458 2.26 -13.72 -23.71
CA VAL A 458 1.93 -12.31 -23.96
C VAL A 458 2.05 -12.03 -25.45
N SER A 459 0.99 -11.51 -26.06
CA SER A 459 1.04 -11.02 -27.44
C SER A 459 1.49 -9.58 -27.46
N LEU A 460 2.73 -9.35 -27.88
CA LEU A 460 3.36 -8.05 -28.08
C LEU A 460 3.31 -7.64 -29.56
N PRO A 461 3.45 -6.35 -29.86
CA PRO A 461 3.66 -5.89 -31.23
C PRO A 461 4.90 -6.52 -31.87
N THR A 462 4.80 -6.86 -33.15
CA THR A 462 5.94 -7.46 -33.90
C THR A 462 7.13 -6.53 -34.06
N SER A 463 6.98 -5.22 -33.80
CA SER A 463 8.10 -4.26 -33.66
C SER A 463 9.08 -4.66 -32.53
N LEU A 464 8.62 -5.44 -31.55
CA LEU A 464 9.43 -5.95 -30.43
C LEU A 464 10.00 -7.35 -30.71
N ALA A 465 9.74 -7.96 -31.87
CA ALA A 465 10.27 -9.28 -32.21
C ALA A 465 11.81 -9.31 -32.12
N GLY A 466 12.33 -10.39 -31.54
CA GLY A 466 13.76 -10.60 -31.29
C GLY A 466 14.34 -9.81 -30.12
N LYS A 467 13.56 -8.97 -29.43
CA LYS A 467 14.02 -8.27 -28.22
C LYS A 467 14.24 -9.24 -27.07
N THR A 468 15.31 -8.99 -26.32
CA THR A 468 15.56 -9.68 -25.05
C THR A 468 14.70 -9.04 -23.96
N VAL A 469 14.13 -9.90 -23.11
CA VAL A 469 13.33 -9.53 -21.95
C VAL A 469 13.98 -10.13 -20.72
N HIS A 470 14.24 -9.33 -19.70
CA HIS A 470 14.86 -9.72 -18.44
C HIS A 470 13.78 -10.03 -17.40
N LEU A 471 13.90 -11.14 -16.70
CA LEU A 471 12.89 -11.62 -15.75
C LEU A 471 13.37 -11.39 -14.32
N ALA A 472 12.70 -10.50 -13.57
CA ALA A 472 12.89 -10.33 -12.14
C ALA A 472 11.80 -11.11 -11.37
N ARG A 473 12.15 -11.69 -10.22
CA ARG A 473 11.23 -12.54 -9.44
C ARG A 473 11.08 -12.07 -8.00
N LEU A 474 9.84 -11.95 -7.55
CA LEU A 474 9.50 -11.94 -6.13
C LEU A 474 9.17 -13.38 -5.74
N THR A 475 10.00 -13.98 -4.91
CA THR A 475 9.93 -15.42 -4.66
C THR A 475 10.34 -15.82 -3.24
N ASN A 476 9.86 -16.98 -2.82
CA ASN A 476 10.23 -17.67 -1.58
C ASN A 476 9.97 -19.17 -1.75
N GLU A 477 10.31 -20.00 -0.77
CA GLU A 477 10.05 -21.44 -0.78
C GLU A 477 8.55 -21.80 -0.78
N GLY A 478 7.68 -20.94 -0.25
CA GLY A 478 6.22 -21.16 -0.25
C GLY A 478 5.46 -19.96 0.31
N SER A 479 4.14 -19.96 0.11
CA SER A 479 3.24 -18.89 0.58
C SER A 479 3.29 -18.68 2.09
N ASP A 480 3.52 -19.75 2.86
CA ASP A 480 3.61 -19.78 4.33
C ASP A 480 5.02 -19.48 4.89
N ALA A 481 6.01 -19.23 4.02
CA ALA A 481 7.37 -18.90 4.45
C ALA A 481 7.44 -17.51 5.11
N LYS A 482 8.20 -17.39 6.20
CA LYS A 482 8.35 -16.14 6.96
C LYS A 482 9.70 -15.45 6.72
N PHE A 483 10.69 -16.18 6.21
CA PHE A 483 12.06 -15.74 6.01
C PHE A 483 12.56 -16.20 4.65
N ASN A 484 13.73 -15.72 4.25
CA ASN A 484 14.40 -16.04 2.99
C ASN A 484 13.62 -15.58 1.75
N THR A 485 12.82 -14.55 1.87
CA THR A 485 12.22 -13.89 0.70
C THR A 485 13.32 -13.23 -0.11
N THR A 486 13.19 -13.29 -1.43
CA THR A 486 14.04 -12.52 -2.34
C THR A 486 13.20 -11.74 -3.35
N TRP A 487 13.68 -10.56 -3.65
CA TRP A 487 13.21 -9.75 -4.76
C TRP A 487 14.37 -9.51 -5.72
N ASN A 488 14.26 -10.00 -6.96
CA ASN A 488 15.31 -9.89 -8.00
C ASN A 488 16.70 -10.37 -7.49
N GLY A 489 16.70 -11.43 -6.68
CA GLY A 489 17.89 -11.99 -6.04
C GLY A 489 18.43 -11.19 -4.85
N VAL A 490 17.74 -10.14 -4.41
CA VAL A 490 18.10 -9.31 -3.25
C VAL A 490 17.37 -9.76 -2.00
N SER A 491 18.10 -9.79 -0.88
CA SER A 491 17.59 -10.02 0.48
C SER A 491 17.86 -8.80 1.37
N PHE A 492 16.95 -8.55 2.31
CA PHE A 492 17.06 -7.52 3.37
C PHE A 492 17.18 -8.16 4.77
N GLU A 493 17.41 -9.46 4.83
CA GLU A 493 17.41 -10.27 6.07
C GLU A 493 18.82 -10.75 6.46
N GLN A 494 19.88 -10.30 5.75
CA GLN A 494 21.23 -10.84 5.93
C GLN A 494 21.96 -10.24 7.15
N ASP A 495 21.45 -9.14 7.69
CA ASP A 495 21.95 -8.52 8.91
C ASP A 495 20.82 -7.94 9.77
N SER A 496 21.18 -7.37 10.92
CA SER A 496 20.21 -6.84 11.88
C SER A 496 19.68 -5.44 11.54
N VAL A 497 20.19 -4.80 10.49
CA VAL A 497 19.81 -3.44 10.10
C VAL A 497 19.12 -3.37 8.74
N GLY A 498 18.90 -4.51 8.09
CA GLY A 498 18.14 -4.55 6.83
C GLY A 498 18.91 -4.09 5.61
N THR A 499 20.25 -4.28 5.60
CA THR A 499 21.08 -3.91 4.45
C THR A 499 20.70 -4.70 3.21
N GLN A 500 20.51 -4.00 2.11
CA GLN A 500 20.28 -4.61 0.80
C GLN A 500 21.47 -5.49 0.39
N THR A 501 21.24 -6.78 0.21
CA THR A 501 22.28 -7.75 -0.09
C THR A 501 21.90 -8.63 -1.28
N GLN A 502 22.70 -8.63 -2.34
CA GLN A 502 22.51 -9.56 -3.46
C GLN A 502 22.91 -10.97 -3.01
N VAL A 503 21.96 -11.89 -2.98
CA VAL A 503 22.15 -13.29 -2.58
C VAL A 503 22.08 -14.26 -3.77
N ASP A 504 21.47 -13.82 -4.87
CA ASP A 504 21.42 -14.54 -6.15
C ASP A 504 21.53 -13.52 -7.29
N ASP A 505 22.59 -13.61 -8.09
CA ASP A 505 22.89 -12.74 -9.24
C ASP A 505 22.55 -13.40 -10.59
N THR A 506 21.85 -14.53 -10.56
CA THR A 506 21.43 -15.26 -11.77
C THR A 506 20.54 -14.38 -12.63
N GLU A 507 20.95 -14.21 -13.87
CA GLU A 507 20.16 -13.49 -14.86
C GLU A 507 19.25 -14.46 -15.63
N GLU A 508 17.95 -14.23 -15.57
CA GLU A 508 16.97 -14.93 -16.37
C GLU A 508 16.48 -14.05 -17.51
N THR A 509 16.42 -14.59 -18.71
CA THR A 509 15.93 -13.86 -19.89
C THR A 509 14.98 -14.71 -20.72
N ALA A 510 14.12 -14.02 -21.47
CA ALA A 510 13.28 -14.57 -22.52
C ALA A 510 13.46 -13.75 -23.80
N THR A 511 13.05 -14.29 -24.94
CA THR A 511 13.10 -13.56 -26.20
C THR A 511 11.71 -13.46 -26.80
N VAL A 512 11.35 -12.28 -27.30
CA VAL A 512 10.09 -12.10 -28.05
C VAL A 512 10.22 -12.82 -29.38
N GLY A 513 9.30 -13.74 -29.67
CA GLY A 513 9.27 -14.50 -30.92
C GLY A 513 9.01 -13.61 -32.14
N ASP A 514 9.27 -14.16 -33.34
CA ASP A 514 9.06 -13.44 -34.61
C ASP A 514 7.60 -13.03 -34.82
N ASP A 515 6.67 -13.76 -34.20
CA ASP A 515 5.23 -13.46 -34.20
C ASP A 515 4.79 -12.45 -33.12
N GLY A 516 5.73 -11.91 -32.34
CA GLY A 516 5.46 -11.02 -31.21
C GLY A 516 5.10 -11.77 -29.91
N THR A 517 5.17 -13.10 -29.85
CA THR A 517 4.85 -13.85 -28.62
C THR A 517 6.01 -13.81 -27.66
N LEU A 518 5.76 -13.35 -26.43
CA LEU A 518 6.65 -13.52 -25.27
C LEU A 518 6.08 -14.62 -24.37
N SER A 519 6.89 -15.63 -24.03
CA SER A 519 6.47 -16.73 -23.14
C SER A 519 7.44 -16.91 -21.97
N PHE A 520 6.88 -17.01 -20.77
CA PHE A 520 7.60 -17.32 -19.53
C PHE A 520 6.71 -18.08 -18.54
N SER A 521 7.29 -18.54 -17.45
CA SER A 521 6.59 -19.33 -16.43
C SER A 521 6.52 -18.58 -15.11
N VAL A 522 5.37 -18.65 -14.45
CA VAL A 522 5.15 -18.12 -13.09
C VAL A 522 4.68 -19.26 -12.19
N ARG A 523 5.46 -19.57 -11.18
CA ARG A 523 5.14 -20.61 -10.20
C ARG A 523 3.98 -20.19 -9.30
N ASP A 524 3.27 -21.15 -8.71
CA ASP A 524 2.34 -20.88 -7.62
C ASP A 524 3.09 -20.19 -6.47
N SER A 525 2.48 -19.18 -5.88
CA SER A 525 3.10 -18.28 -4.91
C SER A 525 4.39 -17.63 -5.44
N GLN A 526 4.28 -16.88 -6.54
CA GLN A 526 5.38 -16.12 -7.14
C GLN A 526 4.87 -14.93 -7.95
N ALA A 527 5.67 -13.88 -8.06
CA ALA A 527 5.47 -12.85 -9.07
C ALA A 527 6.71 -12.77 -9.99
N VAL A 528 6.47 -12.45 -11.26
CA VAL A 528 7.51 -12.25 -12.28
C VAL A 528 7.28 -10.92 -12.96
N VAL A 529 8.34 -10.14 -13.08
CA VAL A 529 8.39 -8.91 -13.88
C VAL A 529 9.25 -9.16 -15.11
N ALA A 530 8.65 -9.03 -16.27
CA ALA A 530 9.31 -9.15 -17.56
C ALA A 530 9.64 -7.72 -18.05
N ASN A 531 10.90 -7.29 -17.90
CA ASN A 531 11.38 -5.95 -18.26
C ASN A 531 12.04 -5.97 -19.64
N LEU A 532 11.69 -5.00 -20.48
CA LEU A 532 12.20 -4.93 -21.86
C LEU A 532 13.63 -4.38 -21.92
N GLU A 533 14.48 -5.01 -22.70
CA GLU A 533 15.81 -4.55 -23.12
C GLU A 533 16.91 -4.45 -22.02
N SER A 534 16.57 -4.36 -20.74
CA SER A 534 17.53 -4.25 -19.63
C SER A 534 17.04 -4.99 -18.39
N ARG A 535 17.89 -5.19 -17.42
CA ARG A 535 17.45 -5.58 -16.08
C ARG A 535 16.52 -4.50 -15.50
N LEU A 536 15.58 -4.92 -14.70
CA LEU A 536 14.69 -4.00 -14.00
C LEU A 536 15.52 -3.01 -13.16
N GLY A 537 15.16 -1.72 -13.21
CA GLY A 537 15.89 -0.65 -12.53
C GLY A 537 17.10 -0.11 -13.29
N ASP A 538 17.69 -0.88 -14.21
CA ASP A 538 18.87 -0.43 -14.95
C ASP A 538 18.53 0.66 -15.98
N GLY A 539 19.35 1.71 -15.99
CA GLY A 539 19.31 2.76 -17.00
C GLY A 539 18.15 3.77 -16.85
N LEU A 540 17.18 3.52 -15.96
CA LEU A 540 16.13 4.49 -15.68
C LEU A 540 16.70 5.71 -14.94
N LYS A 541 16.30 6.90 -15.40
CA LYS A 541 16.71 8.18 -14.80
C LYS A 541 15.48 9.06 -14.60
N PRO A 542 15.54 9.97 -13.62
CA PRO A 542 14.49 10.96 -13.46
C PRO A 542 14.21 11.71 -14.78
N ASP A 543 12.95 11.81 -15.16
CA ASP A 543 12.49 12.73 -16.20
C ASP A 543 12.21 14.08 -15.53
N GLU A 544 13.08 15.04 -15.74
CA GLU A 544 13.01 16.36 -15.07
C GLU A 544 11.66 17.05 -15.29
N THR A 545 11.04 16.88 -16.46
CA THR A 545 9.74 17.48 -16.77
C THR A 545 8.62 16.79 -16.01
N ALA A 546 8.61 15.46 -15.99
CA ALA A 546 7.62 14.67 -15.25
C ALA A 546 7.77 14.88 -13.75
N CYS A 547 9.01 14.90 -13.24
CA CYS A 547 9.27 15.13 -11.81
C CYS A 547 8.88 16.54 -11.36
N ALA A 548 9.12 17.57 -12.17
CA ALA A 548 8.65 18.92 -11.88
C ALA A 548 7.12 19.02 -11.89
N ALA A 549 6.45 18.33 -12.80
CA ALA A 549 4.99 18.25 -12.84
C ALA A 549 4.42 17.50 -11.63
N GLN A 550 5.08 16.43 -11.18
CA GLN A 550 4.70 15.68 -9.98
C GLN A 550 4.89 16.52 -8.70
N ALA A 551 6.05 17.17 -8.55
CA ALA A 551 6.35 18.05 -7.42
C ALA A 551 5.35 19.22 -7.27
N SER A 552 4.78 19.71 -8.38
CA SER A 552 3.77 20.77 -8.33
C SER A 552 2.41 20.34 -7.78
N ARG A 553 2.18 19.03 -7.63
CA ARG A 553 0.92 18.46 -7.09
C ARG A 553 0.96 18.28 -5.56
N SER A 554 2.15 18.24 -4.98
CA SER A 554 2.35 18.03 -3.53
C SER A 554 3.06 19.25 -2.94
N PRO A 555 2.34 20.17 -2.28
CA PRO A 555 2.96 21.31 -1.61
C PRO A 555 3.61 20.84 -0.30
N GLY A 556 4.91 20.59 -0.29
CA GLY A 556 5.66 20.23 0.90
C GLY A 556 6.33 21.42 1.59
N THR A 557 6.88 21.20 2.80
CA THR A 557 7.59 22.19 3.60
C THR A 557 9.06 22.39 3.20
N HIS A 558 9.63 21.54 2.34
CA HIS A 558 11.00 21.72 1.87
C HIS A 558 11.15 23.05 1.13
N ARG A 559 11.78 24.03 1.79
CA ARG A 559 12.26 25.25 1.16
C ARG A 559 13.35 24.90 0.15
N SER A 560 12.97 24.73 -1.14
CA SER A 560 13.98 24.70 -2.19
C SER A 560 14.71 26.06 -2.20
N THR A 561 16.01 26.05 -1.91
CA THR A 561 16.91 27.20 -2.15
C THR A 561 17.21 27.35 -3.64
N ALA A 562 16.21 27.30 -4.52
CA ALA A 562 16.33 27.55 -5.95
C ALA A 562 15.40 28.69 -6.35
N GLY A 563 16.01 29.70 -6.94
CA GLY A 563 15.51 31.04 -7.20
C GLY A 563 14.19 31.13 -7.98
N SER A 564 13.55 32.25 -7.73
CA SER A 564 12.39 32.80 -8.40
C SER A 564 12.30 32.51 -9.90
N ALA A 565 11.24 31.81 -10.31
CA ALA A 565 10.79 31.85 -11.68
C ALA A 565 9.27 32.07 -11.72
N SER A 566 8.89 32.97 -12.56
CA SER A 566 7.64 33.66 -12.74
C SER A 566 6.43 32.76 -13.00
N LYS A 567 5.30 33.16 -12.45
CA LYS A 567 3.94 32.66 -12.75
C LYS A 567 3.61 32.77 -14.24
N SER A 568 3.17 31.65 -14.83
CA SER A 568 2.33 31.69 -16.01
C SER A 568 1.14 30.73 -15.79
N SER A 569 -0.04 31.31 -15.77
CA SER A 569 -1.32 30.62 -15.72
C SER A 569 -1.63 30.03 -17.11
N SER A 570 -1.94 28.74 -17.18
CA SER A 570 -2.74 28.21 -18.28
C SER A 570 -3.65 27.11 -17.78
N SER A 571 -4.94 27.44 -17.79
CA SER A 571 -6.05 26.51 -17.60
C SER A 571 -6.19 25.61 -18.84
N SER A 572 -6.24 24.30 -18.65
CA SER A 572 -6.92 23.42 -19.61
C SER A 572 -7.56 22.25 -18.87
N SER A 573 -8.87 22.33 -18.76
CA SER A 573 -9.76 21.26 -18.38
C SER A 573 -9.83 20.21 -19.49
N ALA A 574 -9.58 18.96 -19.16
CA ALA A 574 -10.01 17.83 -19.98
C ALA A 574 -10.48 16.71 -19.06
N THR A 575 -11.77 16.73 -18.75
CA THR A 575 -12.52 15.61 -18.21
C THR A 575 -12.78 14.58 -19.30
N ARG A 576 -12.32 13.36 -19.12
CA ARG A 576 -12.94 12.15 -19.70
C ARG A 576 -12.72 10.98 -18.76
N SER A 577 -13.81 10.45 -18.23
CA SER A 577 -13.88 9.21 -17.44
C SER A 577 -13.60 7.99 -18.33
N PRO A 578 -12.92 6.96 -17.80
CA PRO A 578 -12.86 5.66 -18.46
C PRO A 578 -14.21 4.93 -18.29
N ALA A 579 -14.66 4.27 -19.33
CA ALA A 579 -15.84 3.43 -19.29
C ALA A 579 -15.51 2.13 -18.57
N LEU A 580 -16.07 1.94 -17.38
CA LEU A 580 -16.06 0.63 -16.69
C LEU A 580 -16.97 -0.34 -17.45
N ALA A 581 -16.45 -1.54 -17.68
CA ALA A 581 -17.22 -2.67 -18.14
C ALA A 581 -18.22 -3.06 -17.04
N THR A 582 -19.51 -3.08 -17.38
CA THR A 582 -20.59 -3.49 -16.50
C THR A 582 -20.40 -4.93 -16.04
N LEU A 583 -20.09 -5.12 -14.78
CA LEU A 583 -20.21 -6.39 -14.09
C LEU A 583 -21.67 -6.60 -13.68
N SER A 584 -22.19 -7.75 -14.08
CA SER A 584 -23.58 -8.16 -13.88
C SER A 584 -23.92 -8.32 -12.40
N THR A 585 -25.08 -7.82 -12.06
CA THR A 585 -25.83 -7.94 -10.81
C THR A 585 -25.69 -9.28 -10.10
N GLY A 586 -25.07 -9.25 -8.91
CA GLY A 586 -25.13 -10.31 -7.90
C GLY A 586 -25.50 -9.70 -6.56
N VAL A 587 -26.73 -9.97 -6.16
CA VAL A 587 -27.32 -9.94 -4.81
C VAL A 587 -26.72 -8.97 -3.79
N LEU A 588 -27.40 -7.84 -3.59
CA LEU A 588 -27.27 -7.00 -2.42
C LEU A 588 -27.67 -7.80 -1.17
N VAL A 589 -26.71 -8.16 -0.35
CA VAL A 589 -26.95 -8.54 1.05
C VAL A 589 -26.59 -7.32 1.88
N THR A 590 -27.62 -6.56 2.25
CA THR A 590 -27.52 -5.51 3.24
C THR A 590 -27.28 -6.15 4.60
N CYS A 591 -26.04 -6.22 5.05
CA CYS A 591 -25.70 -6.56 6.42
C CYS A 591 -25.70 -5.29 7.26
N LEU A 592 -26.82 -5.00 7.90
CA LEU A 592 -26.87 -4.15 9.08
C LEU A 592 -26.26 -4.94 10.24
N VAL A 593 -25.01 -4.69 10.57
CA VAL A 593 -24.37 -5.25 11.77
C VAL A 593 -24.32 -4.16 12.84
N PRO A 594 -24.88 -4.40 14.02
CA PRO A 594 -24.64 -3.51 15.14
C PRO A 594 -23.18 -3.70 15.61
N PHE A 595 -22.35 -2.69 15.45
CA PHE A 595 -21.03 -2.62 16.07
C PHE A 595 -21.20 -2.66 17.58
N VAL A 596 -20.97 -3.80 18.17
CA VAL A 596 -20.84 -3.95 19.62
C VAL A 596 -19.38 -3.67 19.97
N SER A 597 -19.19 -2.64 20.76
CA SER A 597 -17.97 -2.20 21.41
C SER A 597 -17.16 -3.37 22.01
N LEU A 598 -16.18 -3.89 21.28
CA LEU A 598 -15.28 -4.95 21.76
C LEU A 598 -13.80 -4.57 21.60
N ILE A 599 -13.48 -3.26 21.56
CA ILE A 599 -12.08 -2.77 21.48
C ILE A 599 -11.57 -2.30 22.88
N THR A 600 -12.16 -2.73 23.97
CA THR A 600 -11.73 -2.31 25.31
C THR A 600 -10.73 -3.26 25.99
N GLY A 601 -9.85 -3.92 25.26
CA GLY A 601 -8.97 -4.90 25.91
C GLY A 601 -7.52 -5.04 25.44
N PHE A 602 -7.06 -4.37 24.38
CA PHE A 602 -5.77 -4.71 23.76
C PHE A 602 -4.71 -3.62 23.66
N PHE A 603 -4.88 -2.45 24.27
CA PHE A 603 -3.90 -1.37 24.22
C PHE A 603 -3.31 -1.02 25.60
N LEU A 604 -2.74 -1.98 26.29
CA LEU A 604 -1.78 -1.71 27.37
C LEU A 604 -0.64 -2.72 27.25
N PHE A 605 0.45 -2.27 26.58
CA PHE A 605 1.88 -2.55 26.85
C PHE A 605 2.70 -2.21 25.62
#